data_9ea461626d1de9a58d5c8665bf74a167
#
_entry.id   9ea461626d1de9a58d5c8665bf74a167
#
_cell.length_a   1.000
_cell.length_b   1.000
_cell.length_c   1.000
_cell.angle_alpha   90.00
_cell.angle_beta   90.00
_cell.angle_gamma   90.00
#
_symmetry.space_group_name_H-M   'P 1'
#
loop_
_entity.id
_entity.type
_entity.pdbx_description
1 polymer ?
#
loop_
_entity_poly.entity_id
_entity_poly.type
_entity_poly.pdbx_seq_one_letter_code
_entity_poly.pdbx_strand_id
1 'polypeptide(L)'
;GSAKVDAYAICPCSMGTLGTIASGTMSNLIHRAASVAIKEGRKLVLVPRETPLSDIHLENMLRVRRAGAVVLMAAPGFYHQPQEIGDLIEFVVGRCLDQLGIENRLTKRWGQE
;
A
#
# COMPACT_ATOMS: atom_id res chain seq x y z
N GLY A 1 -18.92 -7.36 2.20
CA GLY A 1 -18.66 -8.54 1.68
C GLY A 1 -18.50 -9.74 2.55
N SER A 2 -19.12 -10.80 2.09
CA SER A 2 -19.04 -12.08 2.76
C SER A 2 -17.87 -12.92 2.29
N ALA A 3 -17.22 -12.53 1.20
CA ALA A 3 -16.09 -13.29 0.67
C ALA A 3 -14.89 -13.20 1.60
N LYS A 4 -14.25 -14.33 1.86
CA LYS A 4 -13.02 -14.33 2.63
C LYS A 4 -11.86 -13.96 1.73
N VAL A 5 -11.13 -12.93 2.13
CA VAL A 5 -9.92 -12.49 1.44
C VAL A 5 -8.86 -12.32 2.51
N ASP A 6 -7.69 -12.95 2.32
CA ASP A 6 -6.63 -12.93 3.31
C ASP A 6 -5.94 -11.57 3.41
N ALA A 7 -5.82 -10.87 2.29
CA ALA A 7 -5.14 -9.60 2.23
C ALA A 7 -5.67 -8.77 1.07
N TYR A 8 -5.53 -7.46 1.19
CA TYR A 8 -5.95 -6.50 0.17
C TYR A 8 -4.80 -5.57 -0.14
N ALA A 9 -4.65 -5.24 -1.41
CA ALA A 9 -3.71 -4.22 -1.84
C ALA A 9 -4.40 -3.26 -2.79
N ILE A 10 -4.23 -1.97 -2.56
CA ILE A 10 -4.68 -0.93 -3.48
C ILE A 10 -3.43 -0.31 -4.08
N CYS A 11 -3.15 -0.67 -5.33
CA CYS A 11 -1.93 -0.28 -6.01
C CYS A 11 -2.25 0.07 -7.47
N PRO A 12 -2.12 1.31 -7.88
CA PRO A 12 -1.79 2.48 -7.06
C PRO A 12 -2.97 2.95 -6.21
N CYS A 13 -2.67 3.67 -5.15
CA CYS A 13 -3.69 4.24 -4.29
C CYS A 13 -3.57 5.77 -4.38
N SER A 14 -4.58 6.44 -4.92
CA SER A 14 -4.56 7.89 -4.94
C SER A 14 -4.71 8.44 -3.53
N MET A 15 -4.20 9.65 -3.31
CA MET A 15 -4.36 10.29 -2.00
C MET A 15 -5.83 10.63 -1.72
N GLY A 16 -6.65 10.79 -2.77
CA GLY A 16 -8.10 10.92 -2.62
C GLY A 16 -8.72 9.66 -2.07
N THR A 17 -8.35 8.51 -2.61
CA THR A 17 -8.81 7.21 -2.10
C THR A 17 -8.34 6.99 -0.67
N LEU A 18 -7.07 7.27 -0.40
CA LEU A 18 -6.51 7.10 0.95
C LEU A 18 -7.25 8.01 1.94
N GLY A 19 -7.52 9.25 1.56
CA GLY A 19 -8.27 10.18 2.40
C GLY A 19 -9.69 9.72 2.69
N THR A 20 -10.35 9.15 1.67
CA THR A 20 -11.68 8.59 1.84
C THR A 20 -11.67 7.43 2.82
N ILE A 21 -10.69 6.54 2.69
CA ILE A 21 -10.53 5.42 3.64
C ILE A 21 -10.26 5.95 5.04
N ALA A 22 -9.41 6.96 5.16
CA ALA A 22 -9.06 7.55 6.45
C ALA A 22 -10.28 8.16 7.15
N SER A 23 -11.22 8.71 6.39
CA SER A 23 -12.43 9.33 6.94
C SER A 23 -13.54 8.32 7.21
N GLY A 24 -13.38 7.09 6.78
CA GLY A 24 -14.39 6.05 7.00
C GLY A 24 -15.56 6.10 6.03
N THR A 25 -15.49 6.92 5.00
CA THR A 25 -16.55 7.00 4.00
C THR A 25 -16.32 5.97 2.89
N MET A 26 -17.38 5.66 2.16
CA MET A 26 -17.33 4.66 1.11
C MET A 26 -18.19 5.11 -0.05
N SER A 27 -17.59 5.32 -1.21
CA SER A 27 -18.33 5.71 -2.40
C SER A 27 -18.15 4.73 -3.57
N ASN A 28 -17.37 3.68 -3.40
CA ASN A 28 -17.19 2.64 -4.41
C ASN A 28 -16.74 1.33 -3.74
N LEU A 29 -16.57 0.28 -4.55
CA LEU A 29 -16.20 -1.04 -4.04
C LEU A 29 -14.79 -1.07 -3.45
N ILE A 30 -13.88 -0.26 -3.99
CA ILE A 30 -12.51 -0.18 -3.46
C ILE A 30 -12.53 0.36 -2.03
N HIS A 31 -13.26 1.45 -1.81
CA HIS A 31 -13.42 2.04 -0.48
C HIS A 31 -14.08 1.05 0.48
N ARG A 32 -15.09 0.34 -0.01
CA ARG A 32 -15.79 -0.65 0.80
C ARG A 32 -14.88 -1.80 1.20
N ALA A 33 -14.11 -2.34 0.24
CA ALA A 33 -13.18 -3.43 0.52
C ALA A 33 -12.15 -3.02 1.57
N ALA A 34 -11.61 -1.81 1.47
CA ALA A 34 -10.66 -1.29 2.45
C ALA A 34 -11.30 -1.16 3.83
N SER A 35 -12.52 -0.65 3.88
CA SER A 35 -13.25 -0.50 5.14
C SER A 35 -13.49 -1.86 5.81
N VAL A 36 -13.86 -2.86 5.02
CA VAL A 36 -14.07 -4.22 5.53
C VAL A 36 -12.75 -4.80 6.04
N ALA A 37 -11.65 -4.61 5.30
CA ALA A 37 -10.35 -5.10 5.73
C ALA A 37 -9.97 -4.51 7.09
N ILE A 38 -10.15 -3.22 7.27
CA ILE A 38 -9.86 -2.55 8.55
C ILE A 38 -10.76 -3.11 9.66
N LYS A 39 -12.04 -3.18 9.38
CA LYS A 39 -13.02 -3.66 10.37
C LYS A 39 -12.73 -5.08 10.83
N GLU A 40 -12.34 -5.93 9.90
CA GLU A 40 -12.09 -7.34 10.18
C GLU A 40 -10.66 -7.64 10.60
N GLY A 41 -9.82 -6.61 10.69
CA GLY A 41 -8.42 -6.79 11.09
C GLY A 41 -7.59 -7.54 10.07
N ARG A 42 -7.97 -7.46 8.79
CA ARG A 42 -7.23 -8.11 7.71
C ARG A 42 -6.14 -7.19 7.18
N LYS A 43 -5.13 -7.79 6.56
CA LYS A 43 -4.02 -7.04 5.99
C LYS A 43 -4.52 -6.13 4.86
N LEU A 44 -4.17 -4.86 4.94
CA LEU A 44 -4.48 -3.89 3.90
C LEU A 44 -3.22 -3.11 3.58
N VAL A 45 -2.80 -3.14 2.32
CA VAL A 45 -1.61 -2.42 1.86
C VAL A 45 -2.07 -1.34 0.88
N LEU A 46 -1.71 -0.10 1.17
CA LEU A 46 -2.01 1.04 0.30
C LEU A 46 -0.70 1.52 -0.30
N VAL A 47 -0.67 1.66 -1.62
CA VAL A 47 0.55 2.02 -2.34
C VAL A 47 0.37 3.37 -3.04
N PRO A 48 0.53 4.48 -2.30
CA PRO A 48 0.38 5.80 -2.89
C PRO A 48 1.68 6.32 -3.49
N ARG A 49 1.54 7.33 -4.34
CA ARG A 49 2.65 8.12 -4.85
C ARG A 49 2.16 9.56 -4.91
N GLU A 50 2.80 10.43 -4.17
CA GLU A 50 2.44 11.84 -4.13
C GLU A 50 3.65 12.67 -3.75
N THR A 51 3.82 13.81 -4.41
CA THR A 51 4.88 14.75 -4.06
C THR A 51 4.51 16.16 -4.55
N PRO A 52 4.67 17.22 -3.72
CA PRO A 52 4.95 17.15 -2.29
C PRO A 52 3.74 16.67 -1.51
N LEU A 53 3.94 16.32 -0.26
CA LEU A 53 2.86 15.90 0.63
C LEU A 53 2.37 17.09 1.45
N SER A 54 1.04 17.26 1.52
CA SER A 54 0.43 18.25 2.40
C SER A 54 0.27 17.69 3.80
N ASP A 55 0.01 18.57 4.76
CA ASP A 55 -0.30 18.14 6.12
C ASP A 55 -1.51 17.21 6.14
N ILE A 56 -2.50 17.49 5.30
CA ILE A 56 -3.69 16.64 5.21
C ILE A 56 -3.30 15.24 4.73
N HIS A 57 -2.43 15.14 3.73
CA HIS A 57 -1.93 13.83 3.26
C HIS A 57 -1.25 13.09 4.40
N LEU A 58 -0.37 13.77 5.12
CA LEU A 58 0.40 13.15 6.21
C LEU A 58 -0.52 12.70 7.35
N GLU A 59 -1.50 13.51 7.71
CA GLU A 59 -2.46 13.16 8.74
C GLU A 59 -3.29 11.95 8.34
N ASN A 60 -3.75 11.91 7.09
CA ASN A 60 -4.53 10.77 6.59
C ASN A 60 -3.70 9.49 6.54
N MET A 61 -2.42 9.59 6.14
CA MET A 61 -1.54 8.43 6.15
C MET A 61 -1.35 7.90 7.57
N LEU A 62 -1.15 8.80 8.53
CA LEU A 62 -1.04 8.39 9.92
C LEU A 62 -2.32 7.73 10.41
N ARG A 63 -3.46 8.27 10.04
CA ARG A 63 -4.76 7.75 10.47
C ARG A 63 -4.97 6.32 9.96
N VAL A 64 -4.70 6.06 8.69
CA VAL A 64 -4.86 4.70 8.15
C VAL A 64 -3.83 3.73 8.75
N ARG A 65 -2.62 4.21 9.06
CA ARG A 65 -1.63 3.41 9.75
C ARG A 65 -2.14 2.98 11.13
N ARG A 66 -2.71 3.91 11.88
CA ARG A 66 -3.26 3.62 13.21
C ARG A 66 -4.43 2.65 13.13
N ALA A 67 -5.16 2.67 12.02
CA ALA A 67 -6.26 1.74 11.78
C ALA A 67 -5.78 0.35 11.34
N GLY A 68 -4.48 0.17 11.13
CA GLY A 68 -3.89 -1.13 10.79
C GLY A 68 -3.44 -1.29 9.35
N ALA A 69 -3.62 -0.28 8.50
CA ALA A 69 -3.15 -0.38 7.12
C ALA A 69 -1.63 -0.16 7.03
N VAL A 70 -1.02 -0.78 6.04
CA VAL A 70 0.37 -0.51 5.69
C VAL A 70 0.36 0.55 4.59
N VAL A 71 1.11 1.63 4.80
CA VAL A 71 1.30 2.64 3.76
C VAL A 71 2.68 2.39 3.15
N LEU A 72 2.67 1.92 1.91
CA LEU A 72 3.88 1.57 1.18
C LEU A 72 4.00 2.54 0.02
N MET A 73 4.79 3.61 0.22
CA MET A 73 4.97 4.59 -0.84
C MET A 73 5.58 3.92 -2.07
N ALA A 74 5.11 4.31 -3.26
CA ALA A 74 5.70 3.83 -4.51
C ALA A 74 7.02 4.57 -4.74
N ALA A 75 7.98 4.32 -3.85
CA ALA A 75 9.25 4.99 -3.79
C ALA A 75 10.36 3.93 -3.86
N PRO A 76 10.89 3.67 -5.04
CA PRO A 76 11.93 2.64 -5.19
C PRO A 76 13.25 3.06 -4.58
N GLY A 77 14.00 2.07 -4.08
CA GLY A 77 15.37 2.31 -3.66
C GLY A 77 16.31 2.28 -4.83
N PHE A 78 17.45 2.95 -4.70
CA PHE A 78 18.49 3.00 -5.75
C PHE A 78 19.80 2.39 -5.29
N TYR A 79 19.91 2.04 -4.02
CA TYR A 79 21.17 1.54 -3.44
C TYR A 79 21.64 0.20 -4.06
N HIS A 80 20.73 -0.53 -4.68
CA HIS A 80 21.06 -1.80 -5.34
C HIS A 80 21.41 -1.64 -6.82
N GLN A 81 21.63 -0.38 -7.26
CA GLN A 81 22.07 -0.05 -8.62
C GLN A 81 21.16 -0.58 -9.71
N PRO A 82 19.87 -0.14 -9.72
CA PRO A 82 18.98 -0.56 -10.78
C PRO A 82 19.45 -0.08 -12.14
N GLN A 83 19.27 -0.90 -13.16
CA GLN A 83 19.72 -0.63 -14.51
C GLN A 83 18.60 -0.16 -15.43
N GLU A 84 17.37 -0.52 -15.10
CA GLU A 84 16.19 -0.26 -15.93
C GLU A 84 15.04 0.17 -15.06
N ILE A 85 14.04 0.78 -15.71
CA ILE A 85 12.79 1.16 -15.01
C ILE A 85 12.12 -0.07 -14.41
N GLY A 86 12.17 -1.22 -15.13
CA GLY A 86 11.61 -2.46 -14.62
C GLY A 86 12.18 -2.87 -13.27
N ASP A 87 13.44 -2.58 -13.03
CA ASP A 87 14.09 -2.90 -11.75
C ASP A 87 13.47 -2.08 -10.60
N LEU A 88 13.13 -0.82 -10.89
CA LEU A 88 12.48 0.04 -9.91
C LEU A 88 11.07 -0.45 -9.59
N ILE A 89 10.35 -0.88 -10.62
CA ILE A 89 9.01 -1.44 -10.47
C ILE A 89 9.07 -2.73 -9.64
N GLU A 90 10.01 -3.62 -9.96
CA GLU A 90 10.19 -4.87 -9.23
C GLU A 90 10.48 -4.63 -7.75
N PHE A 91 11.26 -3.59 -7.44
CA PHE A 91 11.55 -3.25 -6.05
C PHE A 91 10.26 -2.96 -5.29
N VAL A 92 9.41 -2.10 -5.84
CA VAL A 92 8.15 -1.71 -5.19
C VAL A 92 7.19 -2.90 -5.11
N VAL A 93 7.05 -3.65 -6.20
CA VAL A 93 6.17 -4.82 -6.24
C VAL A 93 6.63 -5.86 -5.22
N GLY A 94 7.94 -6.13 -5.15
CA GLY A 94 8.47 -7.08 -4.19
C GLY A 94 8.17 -6.69 -2.75
N ARG A 95 8.33 -5.40 -2.43
CA ARG A 95 8.02 -4.92 -1.08
C ARG A 95 6.52 -5.06 -0.78
N CYS A 96 5.68 -4.82 -1.78
CA CYS A 96 4.24 -4.98 -1.61
C CYS A 96 3.88 -6.45 -1.36
N LEU A 97 4.45 -7.36 -2.14
CA LEU A 97 4.21 -8.79 -1.95
C LEU A 97 4.66 -9.28 -0.58
N ASP A 98 5.80 -8.77 -0.10
CA ASP A 98 6.28 -9.09 1.25
C ASP A 98 5.26 -8.68 2.30
N GLN A 99 4.70 -7.49 2.17
CA GLN A 99 3.71 -7.01 3.13
C GLN A 99 2.42 -7.81 3.08
N LEU A 100 2.10 -8.37 1.92
CA LEU A 100 0.93 -9.24 1.76
C LEU A 100 1.20 -10.67 2.25
N GLY A 101 2.43 -10.99 2.59
CA GLY A 101 2.81 -12.33 3.03
C GLY A 101 2.96 -13.32 1.88
N ILE A 102 3.21 -12.83 0.68
CA ILE A 102 3.35 -13.67 -0.51
C ILE A 102 4.84 -13.85 -0.80
N GLU A 103 5.28 -15.09 -0.85
CA GLU A 103 6.67 -15.40 -1.21
C GLU A 103 6.96 -14.91 -2.63
N ASN A 104 8.12 -14.29 -2.79
CA ASN A 104 8.57 -13.80 -4.08
C ASN A 104 10.10 -13.73 -4.10
N ARG A 105 10.67 -13.66 -5.31
CA ARG A 105 12.12 -13.58 -5.48
C ARG A 105 12.60 -12.15 -5.65
N LEU A 106 11.68 -11.20 -5.73
CA LEU A 106 12.03 -9.82 -6.05
C LEU A 106 12.83 -9.16 -4.94
N THR A 107 12.40 -9.34 -3.68
CA THR A 107 13.11 -8.77 -2.55
C THR A 107 14.45 -9.43 -2.31
N LYS A 108 14.55 -10.73 -2.51
CA LYS A 108 15.83 -11.45 -2.40
C LYS A 108 16.82 -10.94 -3.43
N ARG A 109 16.35 -10.71 -4.66
CA ARG A 109 17.18 -10.20 -5.75
C ARG A 109 17.80 -8.86 -5.43
N TRP A 110 17.06 -8.00 -4.72
CA TRP A 110 17.51 -6.63 -4.43
C TRP A 110 18.11 -6.49 -3.02
N GLY A 111 18.25 -7.60 -2.31
CA GLY A 111 18.72 -7.57 -0.94
C GLY A 111 17.65 -7.13 0.03
N GLN A 112 17.73 -7.60 1.26
CA GLN A 112 16.76 -7.22 2.29
C GLN A 112 17.45 -6.44 3.39
N GLU A 113 16.83 -5.38 3.74
CA GLU A 113 17.28 -4.53 4.83
C GLU A 113 16.61 -4.91 6.14
#